data_0191350578690b5c2208e8a690b3284a
#
_entry.id   0191350578690b5c2208e8a690b3284a
#
_cell.length_a   1.000
_cell.length_b   1.000
_cell.length_c   1.000
_cell.angle_alpha   90.00
_cell.angle_beta   90.00
_cell.angle_gamma   90.00
#
_symmetry.space_group_name_H-M   'P 1'
#
loop_
_entity.id
_entity.type
_entity.pdbx_description
1 polymer ?
#
loop_
_entity_poly.entity_id
_entity_poly.type
_entity_poly.pdbx_seq_one_letter_code
_entity_poly.pdbx_strand_id
1 'polypeptide(L)' 'MKKLILAAAALALTAGLASAQTVRLGTEGAYPPYNFINDKGEVDGFERELGDELCKRAGLTCEWVTNEWDSIIPNL' A
#
# COMPACT_ATOMS: atom_id res chain seq x y z
N MET A 1 -16.54 33.77 15.45
CA MET A 1 -16.89 32.96 14.26
C MET A 1 -15.72 32.75 13.29
N LYS A 2 -14.96 33.79 12.93
CA LYS A 2 -13.82 33.64 12.02
C LYS A 2 -12.76 32.64 12.50
N LYS A 3 -12.47 32.59 13.81
CA LYS A 3 -11.49 31.67 14.40
C LYS A 3 -11.92 30.20 14.32
N LEU A 4 -13.21 29.92 14.43
CA LEU A 4 -13.74 28.55 14.33
C LEU A 4 -13.64 28.01 12.91
N ILE A 5 -13.84 28.84 11.89
CA ILE A 5 -13.73 28.45 10.49
C ILE A 5 -12.28 28.05 10.14
N LEU A 6 -11.31 28.81 10.63
CA LEU A 6 -9.88 28.51 10.42
C LEU A 6 -9.47 27.19 11.07
N ALA A 7 -9.95 26.89 12.29
CA ALA A 7 -9.68 25.65 12.99
C ALA A 7 -10.25 24.43 12.22
N ALA A 8 -11.46 24.54 11.69
CA ALA A 8 -12.08 23.47 10.91
C ALA A 8 -11.30 23.18 9.61
N ALA A 9 -10.81 24.22 8.91
CA ALA A 9 -10.00 24.07 7.71
C ALA A 9 -8.66 23.38 8.01
N ALA A 10 -8.00 23.71 9.12
CA ALA A 10 -6.75 23.08 9.53
C ALA A 10 -6.93 21.60 9.83
N LEU A 11 -8.02 21.20 10.50
CA LEU A 11 -8.35 19.80 10.78
C LEU A 11 -8.60 19.00 9.50
N ALA A 12 -9.30 19.57 8.53
CA ALA A 12 -9.58 18.92 7.24
C ALA A 12 -8.28 18.66 6.46
N LEU A 13 -7.34 19.61 6.44
CA LEU A 13 -6.05 19.45 5.80
C LEU A 13 -5.20 18.36 6.46
N THR A 14 -5.19 18.30 7.79
CA THR A 14 -4.45 17.27 8.54
C THR A 14 -5.01 15.88 8.27
N ALA A 15 -6.31 15.70 8.23
CA ALA A 15 -6.95 14.42 7.90
C ALA A 15 -6.63 13.98 6.46
N GLY A 16 -6.62 14.90 5.49
CA GLY A 16 -6.25 14.61 4.11
C GLY A 16 -4.80 14.14 3.97
N LEU A 17 -3.86 14.76 4.69
CA LEU A 17 -2.46 14.35 4.70
C LEU A 17 -2.27 12.97 5.34
N ALA A 18 -2.98 12.67 6.43
CA ALA A 18 -2.92 11.38 7.10
C ALA A 18 -3.39 10.23 6.20
N SER A 19 -4.41 10.46 5.33
CA SER A 19 -4.92 9.44 4.41
C SER A 19 -4.02 9.18 3.19
N ALA A 20 -2.98 10.00 2.98
CA ALA A 20 -2.02 9.85 1.88
C ALA A 20 -0.83 8.94 2.24
N GLN A 21 -0.85 8.28 3.38
CA GLN A 21 0.22 7.41 3.83
C GLN A 21 0.37 6.18 2.92
N THR A 22 1.61 5.85 2.53
CA THR A 22 1.91 4.68 1.70
C THR A 22 1.94 3.41 2.56
N VAL A 23 1.27 2.37 2.06
CA VAL A 23 1.27 1.04 2.68
C VAL A 23 2.17 0.12 1.85
N ARG A 24 3.08 -0.58 2.50
CA ARG A 24 3.94 -1.56 1.83
C ARG A 24 3.31 -2.95 1.91
N LEU A 25 3.20 -3.60 0.76
CA LEU A 25 2.68 -4.97 0.65
C LEU A 25 3.85 -5.92 0.43
N GLY A 26 4.10 -6.79 1.40
CA GLY A 26 5.19 -7.76 1.34
C GLY A 26 4.78 -9.06 0.70
N THR A 27 5.61 -9.59 -0.21
CA THR A 27 5.42 -10.89 -0.83
C THR A 27 6.77 -11.56 -1.06
N GLU A 28 6.75 -12.88 -1.28
CA GLU A 28 7.95 -13.63 -1.61
C GLU A 28 8.40 -13.41 -3.05
N GLY A 29 7.48 -13.40 -4.01
CA GLY A 29 7.78 -13.26 -5.43
C GLY A 29 8.34 -14.52 -6.07
N ALA A 30 8.14 -15.69 -5.47
CA ALA A 30 8.73 -16.95 -5.91
C ALA A 30 7.75 -18.13 -5.91
N TYR A 31 6.46 -17.87 -6.00
CA TYR A 31 5.41 -18.91 -5.95
C TYR A 31 4.35 -18.71 -7.06
N PRO A 32 4.71 -19.00 -8.33
CA PRO A 32 3.74 -18.87 -9.44
C PRO A 32 2.58 -19.87 -9.29
N PRO A 33 1.37 -19.56 -9.74
CA PRO A 33 0.93 -18.31 -10.37
C PRO A 33 0.46 -17.26 -9.36
N TYR A 34 0.66 -17.49 -8.08
CA TYR A 34 0.14 -16.63 -7.01
C TYR A 34 0.97 -15.36 -6.85
N ASN A 35 2.28 -15.51 -6.78
CA ASN A 35 3.21 -14.38 -6.76
C ASN A 35 4.50 -14.78 -7.48
N PHE A 36 5.01 -13.89 -8.31
CA PHE A 36 6.26 -14.09 -9.04
C PHE A 36 6.79 -12.75 -9.55
N ILE A 37 8.02 -12.75 -10.03
CA ILE A 37 8.62 -11.59 -10.67
C ILE A 37 8.52 -11.78 -12.17
N ASN A 38 7.90 -10.82 -12.87
CA ASN A 38 7.70 -10.89 -14.32
C ASN A 38 8.96 -10.45 -15.10
N ASP A 39 8.88 -10.48 -16.43
CA ASP A 39 10.00 -10.12 -17.31
C ASP A 39 10.46 -8.67 -17.17
N LYS A 40 9.62 -7.82 -16.60
CA LYS A 40 9.95 -6.40 -16.32
C LYS A 40 10.57 -6.21 -14.94
N GLY A 41 10.76 -7.27 -14.16
CA GLY A 41 11.29 -7.19 -12.81
C GLY A 41 10.26 -6.74 -11.76
N GLU A 42 8.98 -6.83 -12.07
CA GLU A 42 7.91 -6.39 -11.19
C GLU A 42 7.17 -7.57 -10.55
N VAL A 43 6.64 -7.37 -9.35
CA VAL A 43 5.75 -8.34 -8.71
C VAL A 43 4.49 -8.51 -9.55
N ASP A 44 4.12 -9.75 -9.81
CA ASP A 44 2.97 -10.09 -10.64
C ASP A 44 2.26 -11.33 -10.07
N GLY A 45 1.15 -11.71 -10.69
CA GLY A 45 0.35 -12.88 -10.32
C GLY A 45 -0.95 -12.51 -9.63
N PHE A 46 -1.66 -13.54 -9.17
CA PHE A 46 -2.98 -13.40 -8.54
C PHE A 46 -2.94 -12.46 -7.33
N GLU A 47 -1.95 -12.61 -6.46
CA GLU A 47 -1.84 -11.79 -5.25
C GLU A 47 -1.62 -10.32 -5.58
N ARG A 48 -0.85 -10.03 -6.64
CA ARG A 48 -0.63 -8.66 -7.11
C ARG A 48 -1.95 -8.02 -7.55
N GLU A 49 -2.75 -8.71 -8.34
CA GLU A 49 -4.03 -8.21 -8.80
C GLU A 49 -5.00 -8.00 -7.63
N LEU A 50 -5.06 -8.96 -6.72
CA LEU A 50 -5.92 -8.85 -5.53
C LEU A 50 -5.49 -7.68 -4.63
N GLY A 51 -4.21 -7.56 -4.32
CA GLY A 51 -3.69 -6.50 -3.47
C GLY A 51 -3.91 -5.12 -4.06
N ASP A 52 -3.68 -4.95 -5.36
CA ASP A 52 -3.92 -3.69 -6.05
C ASP A 52 -5.40 -3.28 -6.00
N GLU A 53 -6.31 -4.23 -6.18
CA GLU A 53 -7.74 -3.96 -6.09
C GLU A 53 -8.18 -3.62 -4.67
N LEU A 54 -7.65 -4.31 -3.67
CA LEU A 54 -7.94 -4.01 -2.27
C LEU A 54 -7.45 -2.61 -1.89
N CYS A 55 -6.25 -2.23 -2.30
CA CYS A 55 -5.71 -0.90 -2.06
C CYS A 55 -6.55 0.19 -2.73
N LYS A 56 -6.98 -0.05 -3.96
CA LYS A 56 -7.84 0.87 -4.70
C LYS A 56 -9.18 1.09 -3.98
N ARG A 57 -9.82 0.01 -3.56
CA ARG A 57 -11.12 0.08 -2.86
C ARG A 57 -11.00 0.72 -1.48
N ALA A 58 -9.89 0.52 -0.80
CA ALA A 58 -9.64 1.13 0.50
C ALA A 58 -9.16 2.58 0.42
N GLY A 59 -8.89 3.09 -0.79
CA GLY A 59 -8.36 4.45 -0.97
C GLY A 59 -6.92 4.59 -0.48
N LEU A 60 -6.13 3.51 -0.52
CA LEU A 60 -4.74 3.50 -0.07
C LEU A 60 -3.77 3.61 -1.24
N THR A 61 -2.64 4.26 -1.01
CA THR A 61 -1.49 4.20 -1.89
C THR A 61 -0.60 3.06 -1.41
N CYS A 62 -0.38 2.06 -2.27
CA CYS A 62 0.36 0.86 -1.90
C CYS A 62 1.57 0.66 -2.80
N GLU A 63 2.64 0.10 -2.23
CA GLU A 63 3.80 -0.34 -2.99
C GLU A 63 4.16 -1.77 -2.62
N TRP A 64 4.65 -2.53 -3.59
CA TRP A 64 5.02 -3.92 -3.40
C TRP A 64 6.50 -4.03 -3.06
N VAL A 65 6.79 -4.90 -2.07
CA VAL A 65 8.16 -5.23 -1.69
C VAL A 65 8.32 -6.74 -1.64
N THR A 66 9.47 -7.24 -2.10
CA THR A 66 9.77 -8.67 -2.05
C THR A 66 10.74 -8.97 -0.92
N ASN A 67 10.53 -10.12 -0.28
CA ASN A 67 11.40 -10.64 0.77
C ASN A 67 11.46 -12.15 0.64
N GLU A 68 12.57 -12.75 1.07
CA GLU A 68 12.60 -14.19 1.27
C GLU A 68 11.54 -14.57 2.32
N TRP A 69 11.00 -15.77 2.20
CA TRP A 69 9.90 -16.24 3.05
C TRP A 69 10.16 -16.01 4.54
N ASP A 70 11.34 -16.43 5.02
CA ASP A 70 11.68 -16.33 6.44
C ASP A 70 11.89 -14.89 6.92
N SER A 71 12.04 -13.94 6.00
CA SER A 71 12.30 -12.53 6.30
C SER A 71 11.04 -11.67 6.28
N ILE A 72 9.90 -12.19 5.82
CA ILE A 72 8.67 -11.39 5.66
C ILE A 72 8.23 -10.81 7.00
N ILE A 73 8.07 -11.65 8.02
CA ILE A 73 7.61 -11.21 9.33
C ILE A 73 8.65 -10.34 10.05
N PRO A 74 9.94 -10.70 10.11
CA PRO A 74 10.94 -9.82 10.70
C PRO A 74 11.03 -8.43 10.06
N ASN A 75 10.76 -8.32 8.76
CA ASN A 75 10.83 -7.07 8.03
C ASN A 75 9.51 -6.28 7.98
N LEU A 76 8.52 -6.78 8.68
CA LEU A 76 7.20 -6.14 8.72
C LEU A 76 7.23 -4.79 9.48
#